data_81337e2ee6b4a55afd4775a6a163a385
#
_entry.id   81337e2ee6b4a55afd4775a6a163a385
#
_cell.length_a   1.000
_cell.length_b   1.000
_cell.length_c   1.000
_cell.angle_alpha   90.00
_cell.angle_beta   90.00
_cell.angle_gamma   90.00
#
_symmetry.space_group_name_H-M   'P 1'
#
loop_
_entity.id
_entity.type
_entity.pdbx_description
1 polymer ?
#
loop_
_entity_poly.entity_id
_entity_poly.type
_entity_poly.pdbx_seq_one_letter_code
_entity_poly.pdbx_strand_id
1 'polypeptide(L)'
;MILGSFDGKLCLCDWADGRRRLSVDQRLQRILNADYVEGSSDVIENAIRQLNEYFLHQRCEFDIPLLFVGTDFQKKVWNELLNIPYGMAISYGELACRIGMPKAVRAVANANAVNAISIIAPCHRVIGTDGNLTGYGGGLNRKKFLLELEKNF
;
A
#
# COMPACT_ATOMS: atom_id res chain seq x y z
N MET A 1 -4.30 -8.63 9.30
CA MET A 1 -4.27 -8.24 7.86
C MET A 1 -4.73 -9.42 7.01
N ILE A 2 -5.21 -9.15 5.80
CA ILE A 2 -5.55 -10.17 4.81
C ILE A 2 -4.53 -10.10 3.68
N LEU A 3 -3.98 -11.24 3.29
CA LEU A 3 -3.05 -11.35 2.18
C LEU A 3 -3.67 -12.21 1.08
N GLY A 4 -3.36 -11.87 -0.16
CA GLY A 4 -3.81 -12.62 -1.33
C GLY A 4 -2.76 -12.62 -2.43
N SER A 5 -2.69 -13.71 -3.16
CA SER A 5 -1.78 -13.86 -4.30
C SER A 5 -2.54 -14.29 -5.56
N PHE A 6 -1.98 -13.93 -6.69
CA PHE A 6 -2.47 -14.34 -8.00
C PHE A 6 -1.27 -14.55 -8.92
N ASP A 7 -1.22 -15.70 -9.55
CA ASP A 7 -0.15 -16.07 -10.49
C ASP A 7 1.27 -15.84 -9.93
N GLY A 8 1.50 -16.28 -8.70
CA GLY A 8 2.79 -16.20 -8.02
C GLY A 8 3.20 -14.81 -7.52
N LYS A 9 2.31 -13.83 -7.57
CA LYS A 9 2.55 -12.46 -7.12
C LYS A 9 1.58 -12.04 -6.04
N LEU A 10 2.03 -11.20 -5.10
CA LEU A 10 1.17 -10.62 -4.08
C LEU A 10 0.31 -9.52 -4.69
N CYS A 11 -1.01 -9.66 -4.63
CA CYS A 11 -1.96 -8.66 -5.13
C CYS A 11 -2.79 -8.01 -4.02
N LEU A 12 -2.73 -8.57 -2.81
CA LEU A 12 -3.48 -8.09 -1.65
C LEU A 12 -2.64 -8.23 -0.39
N CYS A 13 -2.52 -7.14 0.35
CA CYS A 13 -1.98 -7.08 1.70
C CYS A 13 -2.63 -5.88 2.37
N ASP A 14 -3.77 -6.09 3.03
CA ASP A 14 -4.57 -4.96 3.51
C ASP A 14 -5.24 -5.26 4.85
N TRP A 15 -5.71 -4.19 5.49
CA TRP A 15 -6.43 -4.27 6.75
C TRP A 15 -7.83 -4.86 6.52
N ALA A 16 -8.18 -5.90 7.27
CA ALA A 16 -9.46 -6.61 7.10
C ALA A 16 -10.68 -5.69 7.30
N ASP A 17 -10.56 -4.72 8.20
CA ASP A 17 -11.58 -3.74 8.57
C ASP A 17 -11.34 -2.36 7.94
N GLY A 18 -10.53 -2.27 6.91
CA GLY A 18 -10.24 -1.02 6.20
C GLY A 18 -11.48 -0.42 5.54
N ARG A 19 -11.60 0.91 5.58
CA ARG A 19 -12.75 1.65 5.03
C ARG A 19 -13.00 1.40 3.54
N ARG A 20 -11.95 1.05 2.79
CA ARG A 20 -12.01 0.79 1.34
C ARG A 20 -11.99 -0.69 0.99
N ARG A 21 -12.08 -1.58 2.00
CA ARG A 21 -11.93 -3.03 1.81
C ARG A 21 -12.86 -3.57 0.73
N LEU A 22 -14.14 -3.26 0.79
CA LEU A 22 -15.12 -3.75 -0.18
C LEU A 22 -14.80 -3.30 -1.62
N SER A 23 -14.47 -2.02 -1.82
CA SER A 23 -14.14 -1.50 -3.15
C SER A 23 -12.84 -2.09 -3.71
N VAL A 24 -11.87 -2.36 -2.85
CA VAL A 24 -10.62 -3.05 -3.22
C VAL A 24 -10.91 -4.47 -3.66
N ASP A 25 -11.70 -5.24 -2.89
CA ASP A 25 -12.06 -6.61 -3.23
C ASP A 25 -12.82 -6.69 -4.56
N GLN A 26 -13.81 -5.83 -4.76
CA GLN A 26 -14.58 -5.77 -6.00
C GLN A 26 -13.70 -5.46 -7.21
N ARG A 27 -12.74 -4.54 -7.06
CA ARG A 27 -11.79 -4.20 -8.12
C ARG A 27 -10.90 -5.38 -8.48
N LEU A 28 -10.28 -6.03 -7.49
CA LEU A 28 -9.42 -7.19 -7.70
C LEU A 28 -10.17 -8.32 -8.41
N GLN A 29 -11.31 -8.71 -7.88
CA GLN A 29 -12.14 -9.81 -8.43
C GLN A 29 -12.59 -9.52 -9.86
N ARG A 30 -13.02 -8.29 -10.13
CA ARG A 30 -13.46 -7.90 -11.47
C ARG A 30 -12.32 -7.89 -12.49
N ILE A 31 -11.19 -7.26 -12.17
CA ILE A 31 -10.08 -7.11 -13.11
C ILE A 31 -9.36 -8.44 -13.33
N LEU A 32 -9.16 -9.22 -12.27
CA LEU A 32 -8.53 -10.54 -12.37
C LEU A 32 -9.49 -11.63 -12.87
N ASN A 33 -10.79 -11.32 -12.93
CA ASN A 33 -11.84 -12.28 -13.26
C ASN A 33 -11.72 -13.57 -12.42
N ALA A 34 -11.58 -13.40 -11.11
CA ALA A 34 -11.33 -14.48 -10.16
C ALA A 34 -12.02 -14.22 -8.83
N ASP A 35 -12.35 -15.29 -8.12
CA ASP A 35 -12.87 -15.24 -6.76
C ASP A 35 -11.78 -15.57 -5.76
N TYR A 36 -11.95 -15.10 -4.53
CA TYR A 36 -11.06 -15.48 -3.44
C TYR A 36 -11.31 -16.92 -3.02
N VAL A 37 -10.24 -17.66 -2.89
CA VAL A 37 -10.23 -19.02 -2.32
C VAL A 37 -9.33 -19.01 -1.11
N GLU A 38 -9.81 -19.52 0.01
CA GLU A 38 -9.02 -19.64 1.23
C GLU A 38 -7.86 -20.62 1.01
N GLY A 39 -6.67 -20.22 1.42
CA GLY A 39 -5.47 -21.00 1.24
C GLY A 39 -4.19 -20.19 1.44
N SER A 40 -3.07 -20.72 1.05
CA SER A 40 -1.78 -20.05 1.09
C SER A 40 -0.96 -20.31 -0.18
N SER A 41 0.16 -19.63 -0.31
CA SER A 41 1.13 -19.79 -1.39
C SER A 41 2.51 -19.37 -0.91
N ASP A 42 3.56 -19.73 -1.64
CA ASP A 42 4.94 -19.38 -1.28
C ASP A 42 5.13 -17.86 -1.14
N VAL A 43 4.50 -17.06 -2.02
CA VAL A 43 4.59 -15.61 -1.96
C VAL A 43 3.85 -15.04 -0.74
N ILE A 44 2.72 -15.61 -0.33
CA ILE A 44 1.99 -15.23 0.89
C ILE A 44 2.85 -15.56 2.12
N GLU A 45 3.40 -16.75 2.22
CA GLU A 45 4.26 -17.17 3.34
C GLU A 45 5.50 -16.26 3.46
N ASN A 46 6.13 -15.94 2.33
CA ASN A 46 7.25 -15.00 2.30
C ASN A 46 6.84 -13.60 2.75
N ALA A 47 5.67 -13.12 2.33
CA ALA A 47 5.14 -11.83 2.75
C ALA A 47 4.86 -11.79 4.26
N ILE A 48 4.29 -12.85 4.82
CA ILE A 48 4.06 -12.97 6.27
C ILE A 48 5.37 -12.89 7.03
N ARG A 49 6.40 -13.63 6.60
CA ARG A 49 7.73 -13.61 7.22
C ARG A 49 8.33 -12.19 7.18
N GLN A 50 8.32 -11.55 6.02
CA GLN A 50 8.90 -10.21 5.86
C GLN A 50 8.12 -9.13 6.63
N LEU A 51 6.80 -9.23 6.72
CA LEU A 51 5.99 -8.33 7.54
C LEU A 51 6.30 -8.49 9.04
N ASN A 52 6.47 -9.72 9.51
CA ASN A 52 6.89 -9.97 10.90
C ASN A 52 8.28 -9.36 11.18
N GLU A 53 9.24 -9.52 10.29
CA GLU A 53 10.56 -8.90 10.39
C GLU A 53 10.46 -7.36 10.40
N TYR A 54 9.58 -6.77 9.59
CA TYR A 54 9.33 -5.33 9.56
C TYR A 54 8.79 -4.82 10.92
N PHE A 55 7.78 -5.49 11.49
CA PHE A 55 7.23 -5.11 12.79
C PHE A 55 8.19 -5.32 13.96
N LEU A 56 9.17 -6.19 13.80
CA LEU A 56 10.23 -6.45 14.79
C LEU A 56 11.48 -5.56 14.59
N HIS A 57 11.43 -4.57 13.72
CA HIS A 57 12.57 -3.72 13.36
C HIS A 57 13.79 -4.50 12.82
N GLN A 58 13.53 -5.58 12.08
CA GLN A 58 14.58 -6.42 11.48
C GLN A 58 14.66 -6.23 9.96
N ARG A 59 13.74 -5.44 9.38
CA ARG A 59 13.62 -5.22 7.94
C ARG A 59 13.10 -3.83 7.62
N CYS A 60 13.74 -3.18 6.66
CA CYS A 60 13.33 -1.87 6.12
C CYS A 60 12.78 -1.95 4.69
N GLU A 61 13.12 -3.00 3.95
CA GLU A 61 12.76 -3.17 2.55
C GLU A 61 12.10 -4.53 2.32
N PHE A 62 11.19 -4.58 1.36
CA PHE A 62 10.49 -5.82 0.99
C PHE A 62 10.99 -6.35 -0.35
N ASP A 63 11.23 -7.65 -0.41
CA ASP A 63 11.61 -8.39 -1.61
C ASP A 63 10.51 -9.41 -1.93
N ILE A 64 9.42 -8.92 -2.51
CA ILE A 64 8.22 -9.70 -2.81
C ILE A 64 7.74 -9.31 -4.22
N PRO A 65 7.49 -10.25 -5.12
CA PRO A 65 6.89 -9.94 -6.41
C PRO A 65 5.47 -9.43 -6.22
N LEU A 66 5.20 -8.22 -6.71
CA LEU A 66 3.92 -7.52 -6.56
C LEU A 66 3.14 -7.51 -7.87
N LEU A 67 1.82 -7.61 -7.74
CA LEU A 67 0.87 -7.39 -8.82
C LEU A 67 -0.07 -6.25 -8.41
N PHE A 68 0.13 -5.08 -8.97
CA PHE A 68 -0.80 -3.97 -8.83
C PHE A 68 -1.99 -4.13 -9.79
N VAL A 69 -3.19 -4.13 -9.23
CA VAL A 69 -4.45 -4.34 -9.97
C VAL A 69 -5.28 -3.07 -9.91
N GLY A 70 -5.36 -2.35 -11.03
CA GLY A 70 -6.06 -1.08 -11.12
C GLY A 70 -5.88 -0.41 -12.47
N THR A 71 -6.26 0.86 -12.57
CA THR A 71 -6.04 1.69 -13.75
C THR A 71 -4.56 2.00 -13.95
N ASP A 72 -4.17 2.45 -15.14
CA ASP A 72 -2.79 2.86 -15.44
C ASP A 72 -2.35 4.01 -14.52
N PHE A 73 -3.24 4.97 -14.24
CA PHE A 73 -2.97 6.05 -13.31
C PHE A 73 -2.73 5.53 -11.87
N GLN A 74 -3.58 4.65 -11.38
CA GLN A 74 -3.42 4.04 -10.05
C GLN A 74 -2.10 3.27 -9.94
N LYS A 75 -1.78 2.45 -10.94
CA LYS A 75 -0.52 1.71 -10.98
C LYS A 75 0.69 2.65 -10.97
N LYS A 76 0.63 3.77 -11.68
CA LYS A 76 1.68 4.78 -11.68
C LYS A 76 1.91 5.37 -10.29
N VAL A 77 0.83 5.70 -9.58
CA VAL A 77 0.92 6.17 -8.19
C VAL A 77 1.52 5.09 -7.29
N TRP A 78 1.00 3.87 -7.32
CA TRP A 78 1.48 2.79 -6.43
C TRP A 78 2.92 2.37 -6.71
N ASN A 79 3.37 2.37 -7.96
CA ASN A 79 4.78 2.13 -8.29
C ASN A 79 5.68 3.22 -7.71
N GLU A 80 5.26 4.49 -7.74
CA GLU A 80 6.05 5.58 -7.15
C GLU A 80 6.13 5.48 -5.63
N LEU A 81 5.12 4.91 -4.95
CA LEU A 81 5.18 4.67 -3.51
C LEU A 81 6.40 3.82 -3.12
N LEU A 82 6.79 2.86 -3.95
CA LEU A 82 7.94 1.98 -3.70
C LEU A 82 9.27 2.74 -3.64
N ASN A 83 9.32 3.94 -4.19
CA ASN A 83 10.50 4.81 -4.19
C ASN A 83 10.60 5.72 -2.95
N ILE A 84 9.62 5.66 -2.04
CA ILE A 84 9.66 6.43 -0.79
C ILE A 84 10.46 5.62 0.25
N PRO A 85 11.63 6.10 0.68
CA PRO A 85 12.48 5.35 1.61
C PRO A 85 11.82 5.11 2.97
N TYR A 86 12.25 4.07 3.64
CA TYR A 86 11.88 3.77 5.02
C TYR A 86 12.15 4.96 5.94
N GLY A 87 11.21 5.28 6.83
CA GLY A 87 11.31 6.39 7.77
C GLY A 87 11.12 7.79 7.16
N MET A 88 10.90 7.88 5.85
CA MET A 88 10.64 9.15 5.16
C MET A 88 9.15 9.34 4.89
N ALA A 89 8.70 10.58 4.91
CA ALA A 89 7.35 10.95 4.49
C ALA A 89 7.41 12.06 3.44
N ILE A 90 6.51 11.98 2.47
CA ILE A 90 6.33 13.00 1.42
C ILE A 90 4.90 13.50 1.41
N SER A 91 4.66 14.68 0.83
CA SER A 91 3.29 15.18 0.65
C SER A 91 2.61 14.57 -0.58
N TYR A 92 1.27 14.63 -0.62
CA TYR A 92 0.51 14.26 -1.82
C TYR A 92 0.90 15.14 -3.03
N GLY A 93 1.24 16.41 -2.79
CA GLY A 93 1.74 17.31 -3.83
C GLY A 93 3.08 16.86 -4.39
N GLU A 94 4.00 16.45 -3.53
CA GLU A 94 5.29 15.90 -3.96
C GLU A 94 5.12 14.60 -4.74
N LEU A 95 4.26 13.70 -4.29
CA LEU A 95 3.94 12.46 -5.01
C LEU A 95 3.37 12.77 -6.41
N ALA A 96 2.47 13.75 -6.51
CA ALA A 96 1.92 14.20 -7.80
C ALA A 96 3.00 14.75 -8.73
N CYS A 97 3.96 15.52 -8.20
CA CYS A 97 5.11 16.00 -8.97
C CYS A 97 6.00 14.86 -9.46
N ARG A 98 6.28 13.88 -8.61
CA ARG A 98 7.14 12.73 -8.95
C ARG A 98 6.57 11.88 -10.08
N ILE A 99 5.25 11.74 -10.17
CA ILE A 99 4.60 11.04 -11.28
C ILE A 99 4.39 11.93 -12.52
N GLY A 100 4.88 13.18 -12.51
CA GLY A 100 4.77 14.12 -13.63
C GLY A 100 3.39 14.76 -13.79
N MET A 101 2.55 14.73 -12.75
CA MET A 101 1.17 15.23 -12.77
C MET A 101 0.90 16.18 -11.60
N PRO A 102 1.60 17.32 -11.48
CA PRO A 102 1.56 18.17 -10.29
C PRO A 102 0.17 18.77 -9.98
N LYS A 103 -0.72 18.81 -10.97
CA LYS A 103 -2.11 19.29 -10.80
C LYS A 103 -3.08 18.16 -10.34
N ALA A 104 -2.64 16.92 -10.30
CA ALA A 104 -3.48 15.76 -10.00
C ALA A 104 -3.47 15.36 -8.50
N VAL A 105 -3.22 16.28 -7.59
CA VAL A 105 -3.03 16.00 -6.15
C VAL A 105 -4.22 15.25 -5.55
N ARG A 106 -5.45 15.66 -5.87
CA ARG A 106 -6.66 14.99 -5.37
C ARG A 106 -6.80 13.56 -5.93
N ALA A 107 -6.54 13.38 -7.22
CA ALA A 107 -6.58 12.06 -7.85
C ALA A 107 -5.49 11.13 -7.28
N VAL A 108 -4.30 11.67 -7.02
CA VAL A 108 -3.20 10.95 -6.35
C VAL A 108 -3.61 10.53 -4.94
N ALA A 109 -4.23 11.41 -4.16
CA ALA A 109 -4.71 11.07 -2.82
C ALA A 109 -5.78 9.96 -2.86
N ASN A 110 -6.69 10.00 -3.82
CA ASN A 110 -7.69 8.95 -4.01
C ASN A 110 -7.06 7.61 -4.40
N ALA A 111 -6.11 7.60 -5.32
CA ALA A 111 -5.37 6.39 -5.70
C ALA A 111 -4.59 5.81 -4.50
N ASN A 112 -3.94 6.66 -3.72
CA ASN A 112 -3.24 6.27 -2.50
C ASN A 112 -4.18 5.60 -1.48
N ALA A 113 -5.40 6.13 -1.31
CA ALA A 113 -6.38 5.61 -0.35
C ALA A 113 -6.95 4.22 -0.72
N VAL A 114 -6.87 3.81 -1.98
CA VAL A 114 -7.38 2.51 -2.47
C VAL A 114 -6.25 1.53 -2.81
N ASN A 115 -5.05 1.78 -2.34
CA ASN A 115 -3.92 0.84 -2.44
C ASN A 115 -4.29 -0.48 -1.77
N ALA A 116 -4.16 -1.58 -2.53
CA ALA A 116 -4.47 -2.94 -2.04
C ALA A 116 -3.28 -3.64 -1.36
N ILE A 117 -2.09 -3.04 -1.39
CA ILE A 117 -0.85 -3.63 -0.85
C ILE A 117 -0.25 -2.67 0.18
N SER A 118 -0.95 -2.54 1.31
CA SER A 118 -0.54 -1.68 2.43
C SER A 118 0.80 -2.11 3.02
N ILE A 119 1.55 -1.18 3.55
CA ILE A 119 2.89 -1.34 4.17
C ILE A 119 3.97 -1.61 3.13
N ILE A 120 3.85 -2.64 2.31
CA ILE A 120 4.83 -3.02 1.29
C ILE A 120 4.91 -1.94 0.20
N ALA A 121 3.75 -1.50 -0.33
CA ALA A 121 3.65 -0.24 -1.07
C ALA A 121 3.23 0.85 -0.05
N PRO A 122 4.16 1.70 0.40
CA PRO A 122 4.03 2.44 1.66
C PRO A 122 3.15 3.69 1.55
N CYS A 123 1.85 3.51 1.29
CA CYS A 123 0.90 4.61 1.23
C CYS A 123 0.77 5.39 2.56
N HIS A 124 1.17 4.80 3.67
CA HIS A 124 1.25 5.47 4.97
C HIS A 124 2.33 6.57 5.01
N ARG A 125 3.35 6.53 4.14
CA ARG A 125 4.40 7.56 4.04
C ARG A 125 3.98 8.81 3.27
N VAL A 126 2.74 8.88 2.78
CA VAL A 126 2.21 10.06 2.09
C VAL A 126 1.26 10.82 3.02
N ILE A 127 1.56 12.09 3.28
CA ILE A 127 0.87 12.95 4.25
C ILE A 127 0.37 14.24 3.59
N GLY A 128 -0.48 15.00 4.30
CA GLY A 128 -0.89 16.33 3.86
C GLY A 128 0.28 17.31 3.76
N THR A 129 0.17 18.33 2.92
CA THR A 129 1.21 19.36 2.74
C THR A 129 1.49 20.14 4.03
N ASP A 130 0.48 20.25 4.91
CA ASP A 130 0.57 20.83 6.25
C ASP A 130 1.13 19.88 7.31
N GLY A 131 1.55 18.68 6.92
CA GLY A 131 2.03 17.62 7.82
C GLY A 131 0.91 16.82 8.50
N ASN A 132 -0.36 17.12 8.23
CA ASN A 132 -1.48 16.39 8.81
C ASN A 132 -1.62 15.00 8.20
N LEU A 133 -2.03 14.04 9.05
CA LEU A 133 -2.32 12.68 8.61
C LEU A 133 -3.72 12.63 8.01
N THR A 134 -3.81 12.28 6.74
CA THR A 134 -5.07 12.17 5.99
C THR A 134 -5.05 10.97 5.06
N GLY A 135 -6.23 10.52 4.63
CA GLY A 135 -6.39 9.68 3.46
C GLY A 135 -5.86 8.26 3.53
N TYR A 136 -5.73 7.66 4.70
CA TYR A 136 -5.26 6.27 4.83
C TYR A 136 -6.42 5.28 4.94
N GLY A 137 -6.46 4.29 4.03
CA GLY A 137 -7.52 3.27 3.99
C GLY A 137 -7.61 2.40 5.25
N GLY A 138 -6.49 2.13 5.90
CA GLY A 138 -6.40 1.41 7.18
C GLY A 138 -6.77 2.23 8.42
N GLY A 139 -7.05 3.52 8.26
CA GLY A 139 -7.36 4.43 9.35
C GLY A 139 -6.14 5.19 9.88
N LEU A 140 -6.39 6.40 10.40
CA LEU A 140 -5.32 7.33 10.79
C LEU A 140 -4.48 6.83 11.98
N ASN A 141 -5.06 6.06 12.89
CA ASN A 141 -4.32 5.48 14.02
C ASN A 141 -3.22 4.52 13.54
N ARG A 142 -3.54 3.67 12.56
CA ARG A 142 -2.55 2.76 11.95
C ARG A 142 -1.51 3.52 11.14
N LYS A 143 -1.92 4.55 10.42
CA LYS A 143 -0.97 5.42 9.69
C LYS A 143 0.04 6.06 10.65
N LYS A 144 -0.44 6.64 11.75
CA LYS A 144 0.40 7.22 12.79
C LYS A 144 1.35 6.17 13.38
N PHE A 145 0.80 5.01 13.75
CA PHE A 145 1.59 3.91 14.29
C PHE A 145 2.74 3.48 13.35
N LEU A 146 2.46 3.30 12.07
CA LEU A 146 3.48 2.89 11.08
C LEU A 146 4.56 3.97 10.92
N LEU A 147 4.17 5.24 10.86
CA LEU A 147 5.13 6.34 10.78
C LEU A 147 6.02 6.43 12.02
N GLU A 148 5.45 6.21 13.21
CA GLU A 148 6.20 6.19 14.47
C GLU A 148 7.12 4.96 14.55
N LEU A 149 6.64 3.80 14.12
CA LEU A 149 7.43 2.57 14.03
C LEU A 149 8.69 2.80 13.19
N GLU A 150 8.54 3.41 12.02
CA GLU A 150 9.65 3.64 11.10
C GLU A 150 10.65 4.70 11.57
N LYS A 151 10.26 5.62 12.45
CA LYS A 151 11.17 6.62 13.03
C LYS A 151 12.08 6.07 14.11
N ASN A 152 11.71 4.97 14.73
CA ASN A 152 12.38 4.41 15.89
C ASN A 152 13.29 3.19 15.57
N PHE A 153 13.58 3.01 14.29
CA PHE A 153 14.45 1.92 13.82
C PHE A 153 15.93 2.25 14.00
#